data_d3eae676c82439e0c539f396bbb68a62
#
_entry.id   d3eae676c82439e0c539f396bbb68a62
#
_cell.length_a   1.000
_cell.length_b   1.000
_cell.length_c   1.000
_cell.angle_alpha   90.00
_cell.angle_beta   90.00
_cell.angle_gamma   90.00
#
_symmetry.space_group_name_H-M   'P 1'
#
loop_
_entity.id
_entity.type
_entity.pdbx_description
1 polymer ?
#
loop_
_entity_poly.entity_id
_entity_poly.type
_entity_poly.pdbx_seq_one_letter_code
_entity_poly.pdbx_strand_id
1 'polypeptide(L)'
;MTCDRMENMLKYPKEVNVMKDIPMFTTEFGVASLVLKEVPYRQEAYIRVRDVQPGQLRELLGECISFCRMVGAERVYATGHDELENSAYYGSVIQMRGEIQADGSLVENLFPVTEQTVSGWREICNDRLRDVDFAATLTAADESMILSSGGAYFIHRQGELLGAGWLEDGKLLLLCAVLPGAGERVMHTLLSLTDGAPLELEVASSNLRAIRLYERLGLIRTKEITKWYKIF
;
A
#
# COMPACT_ATOMS: atom_id res chain seq x y z
N MET A 1 -8.77 -11.17 38.57
CA MET A 1 -8.79 -11.83 37.25
C MET A 1 -8.13 -10.88 36.30
N THR A 2 -7.03 -10.87 36.27
CA THR A 2 -5.67 -11.25 35.88
C THR A 2 -5.33 -10.76 34.48
N CYS A 3 -4.38 -9.87 34.50
CA CYS A 3 -3.72 -9.05 33.49
C CYS A 3 -2.97 -9.88 32.39
N ASP A 4 -3.30 -11.16 32.17
CA ASP A 4 -2.49 -12.12 31.40
C ASP A 4 -2.91 -12.32 29.94
N ARG A 5 -3.80 -11.47 29.38
CA ARG A 5 -4.32 -11.62 28.01
C ARG A 5 -3.79 -10.60 27.00
N MET A 6 -2.98 -9.63 27.41
CA MET A 6 -2.41 -8.62 26.52
C MET A 6 -0.96 -8.89 26.05
N GLU A 7 -0.26 -9.87 26.63
CA GLU A 7 1.14 -10.12 26.29
C GLU A 7 1.39 -11.03 25.06
N ASN A 8 0.35 -11.57 24.46
CA ASN A 8 0.50 -12.54 23.35
C ASN A 8 0.21 -11.97 21.95
N MET A 9 0.05 -10.65 21.80
CA MET A 9 -0.36 -10.03 20.51
C MET A 9 0.76 -9.34 19.72
N LEU A 10 2.01 -9.31 20.17
CA LEU A 10 3.08 -8.64 19.43
C LEU A 10 4.39 -9.41 19.49
N LYS A 11 4.47 -10.52 18.75
CA LYS A 11 5.76 -11.09 18.35
C LYS A 11 6.08 -10.69 16.91
N TYR A 12 6.35 -9.44 16.67
CA TYR A 12 7.19 -9.05 15.56
C TYR A 12 8.66 -9.23 15.99
N PRO A 13 9.52 -9.87 15.18
CA PRO A 13 10.94 -9.93 15.50
C PRO A 13 11.49 -8.51 15.62
N LYS A 14 12.18 -8.24 16.73
CA LYS A 14 12.76 -6.94 17.10
C LYS A 14 14.01 -6.63 16.26
N GLU A 15 13.99 -6.60 15.02
CA GLU A 15 15.01 -6.16 14.05
C GLU A 15 14.76 -6.88 12.73
N VAL A 16 13.72 -6.44 12.02
CA VAL A 16 13.63 -6.81 10.62
C VAL A 16 14.70 -5.98 9.89
N ASN A 17 15.72 -6.63 9.37
CA ASN A 17 16.67 -5.99 8.45
C ASN A 17 15.86 -5.41 7.30
N VAL A 18 15.73 -4.08 7.25
CA VAL A 18 15.00 -3.40 6.19
C VAL A 18 15.71 -3.66 4.88
N MET A 19 15.15 -4.56 4.08
CA MET A 19 15.69 -4.86 2.76
C MET A 19 15.43 -3.66 1.85
N LYS A 20 16.50 -3.14 1.25
CA LYS A 20 16.40 -2.00 0.33
C LYS A 20 16.04 -2.48 -1.06
N ASP A 21 15.16 -1.71 -1.73
CA ASP A 21 14.88 -1.90 -3.14
C ASP A 21 16.13 -1.64 -3.99
N ILE A 22 16.26 -2.36 -5.10
CA ILE A 22 17.32 -2.15 -6.08
C ILE A 22 16.72 -1.40 -7.28
N PRO A 23 16.96 -0.08 -7.41
CA PRO A 23 16.38 0.72 -8.48
C PRO A 23 16.89 0.35 -9.86
N MET A 24 18.12 -0.16 -9.95
CA MET A 24 18.74 -0.63 -11.20
C MET A 24 19.50 -1.94 -10.95
N PHE A 25 18.90 -3.04 -11.34
CA PHE A 25 19.52 -4.36 -11.43
C PHE A 25 19.88 -4.60 -12.88
N THR A 26 21.17 -4.59 -13.18
CA THR A 26 21.70 -4.67 -14.55
C THR A 26 22.32 -6.04 -14.78
N THR A 27 21.97 -6.65 -15.89
CA THR A 27 22.52 -7.92 -16.38
C THR A 27 22.99 -7.75 -17.81
N GLU A 28 23.59 -8.76 -18.41
CA GLU A 28 23.90 -8.75 -19.84
C GLU A 28 22.65 -8.78 -20.73
N PHE A 29 21.49 -9.17 -20.20
CA PHE A 29 20.22 -9.30 -20.91
C PHE A 29 19.37 -8.04 -20.86
N GLY A 30 19.61 -7.13 -19.89
CA GLY A 30 18.83 -5.93 -19.73
C GLY A 30 18.89 -5.32 -18.33
N VAL A 31 17.91 -4.46 -18.02
CA VAL A 31 17.82 -3.72 -16.77
C VAL A 31 16.42 -3.86 -16.16
N ALA A 32 16.36 -4.13 -14.87
CA ALA A 32 15.12 -4.17 -14.11
C ALA A 32 15.25 -3.36 -12.80
N SER A 33 14.12 -2.94 -12.23
CA SER A 33 14.05 -2.51 -10.83
C SER A 33 13.49 -3.63 -9.99
N LEU A 34 14.08 -3.88 -8.82
CA LEU A 34 13.60 -4.91 -7.87
C LEU A 34 13.07 -4.23 -6.62
N VAL A 35 11.80 -4.45 -6.32
CA VAL A 35 11.16 -4.03 -5.05
C VAL A 35 11.26 -5.22 -4.11
N LEU A 36 12.09 -5.09 -3.08
CA LEU A 36 12.45 -6.16 -2.15
C LEU A 36 11.97 -5.87 -0.73
N LYS A 37 11.52 -4.65 -0.45
CA LYS A 37 11.07 -4.23 0.88
C LYS A 37 9.92 -5.07 1.43
N GLU A 38 9.14 -5.71 0.55
CA GLU A 38 8.03 -6.58 0.95
C GLU A 38 8.47 -8.01 1.32
N VAL A 39 9.70 -8.42 0.96
CA VAL A 39 10.19 -9.77 1.24
C VAL A 39 10.16 -10.13 2.73
N PRO A 40 10.63 -9.29 3.66
CA PRO A 40 10.62 -9.61 5.09
C PRO A 40 9.21 -9.74 5.70
N TYR A 41 8.19 -9.15 5.06
CA TYR A 41 6.83 -9.05 5.59
C TYR A 41 5.86 -10.02 4.93
N ARG A 42 5.99 -10.17 3.60
CA ARG A 42 5.04 -10.93 2.76
C ARG A 42 5.70 -12.05 1.97
N GLN A 43 7.03 -12.14 1.99
CA GLN A 43 7.82 -13.05 1.15
C GLN A 43 7.56 -12.80 -0.35
N GLU A 44 7.27 -11.55 -0.71
CA GLU A 44 6.98 -11.11 -2.07
C GLU A 44 8.06 -10.17 -2.59
N ALA A 45 8.43 -10.35 -3.86
CA ALA A 45 9.27 -9.42 -4.59
C ALA A 45 8.57 -8.99 -5.89
N TYR A 46 8.87 -7.76 -6.32
CA TYR A 46 8.28 -7.20 -7.53
C TYR A 46 9.38 -6.73 -8.46
N ILE A 47 9.31 -7.15 -9.73
CA ILE A 47 10.26 -6.83 -10.79
C ILE A 47 9.59 -5.89 -11.77
N ARG A 48 10.21 -4.73 -12.01
CA ARG A 48 9.80 -3.85 -13.10
C ARG A 48 10.87 -3.89 -14.18
N VAL A 49 10.56 -4.50 -15.30
CA VAL A 49 11.43 -4.48 -16.50
C VAL A 49 11.55 -3.03 -16.99
N ARG A 50 12.77 -2.56 -17.19
CA ARG A 50 13.08 -1.19 -17.65
C ARG A 50 13.55 -1.17 -19.08
N ASP A 51 14.42 -2.12 -19.38
CA ASP A 51 14.98 -2.33 -20.70
C ASP A 51 15.40 -3.80 -20.84
N VAL A 52 15.24 -4.37 -22.03
CA VAL A 52 15.59 -5.76 -22.29
C VAL A 52 16.07 -5.91 -23.73
N GLN A 53 17.12 -6.68 -23.95
CA GLN A 53 17.60 -7.00 -25.29
C GLN A 53 16.55 -7.86 -26.03
N PRO A 54 16.39 -7.68 -27.33
CA PRO A 54 15.41 -8.43 -28.13
C PRO A 54 15.50 -9.93 -27.91
N GLY A 55 14.37 -10.54 -27.46
CA GLY A 55 14.27 -11.98 -27.23
C GLY A 55 14.93 -12.49 -25.94
N GLN A 56 15.43 -11.62 -25.05
CA GLN A 56 16.16 -12.00 -23.85
C GLN A 56 15.36 -11.76 -22.54
N LEU A 57 14.05 -11.57 -22.64
CA LEU A 57 13.21 -11.32 -21.45
C LEU A 57 13.27 -12.48 -20.45
N ARG A 58 13.27 -13.71 -20.95
CA ARG A 58 13.29 -14.91 -20.12
C ARG A 58 14.57 -15.01 -19.28
N GLU A 59 15.71 -14.70 -19.91
CA GLU A 59 17.02 -14.72 -19.28
C GLU A 59 17.14 -13.63 -18.23
N LEU A 60 16.73 -12.39 -18.54
CA LEU A 60 16.67 -11.28 -17.59
C LEU A 60 15.81 -11.64 -16.37
N LEU A 61 14.59 -12.13 -16.60
CA LEU A 61 13.70 -12.52 -15.52
C LEU A 61 14.27 -13.69 -14.71
N GLY A 62 14.96 -14.65 -15.34
CA GLY A 62 15.62 -15.77 -14.68
C GLY A 62 16.65 -15.30 -13.64
N GLU A 63 17.49 -14.32 -13.99
CA GLU A 63 18.46 -13.73 -13.06
C GLU A 63 17.78 -12.92 -11.94
N CYS A 64 16.78 -12.11 -12.30
CA CYS A 64 16.02 -11.36 -11.31
C CYS A 64 15.30 -12.27 -10.30
N ILE A 65 14.64 -13.34 -10.77
CA ILE A 65 13.98 -14.34 -9.89
C ILE A 65 15.00 -15.02 -8.99
N SER A 66 16.14 -15.43 -9.54
CA SER A 66 17.21 -16.09 -8.78
C SER A 66 17.68 -15.21 -7.63
N PHE A 67 17.88 -13.92 -7.90
CA PHE A 67 18.23 -12.94 -6.89
C PHE A 67 17.11 -12.76 -5.83
N CYS A 68 15.86 -12.56 -6.27
CA CYS A 68 14.71 -12.40 -5.37
C CYS A 68 14.54 -13.61 -4.43
N ARG A 69 14.75 -14.83 -4.94
CA ARG A 69 14.72 -16.07 -4.14
C ARG A 69 15.86 -16.15 -3.15
N MET A 70 17.06 -15.77 -3.56
CA MET A 70 18.25 -15.77 -2.69
C MET A 70 18.03 -14.86 -1.46
N VAL A 71 17.28 -13.76 -1.62
CA VAL A 71 16.95 -12.86 -0.51
C VAL A 71 15.66 -13.23 0.23
N GLY A 72 15.03 -14.37 -0.09
CA GLY A 72 13.93 -14.95 0.69
C GLY A 72 12.53 -14.74 0.09
N ALA A 73 12.39 -14.29 -1.16
CA ALA A 73 11.09 -14.20 -1.79
C ALA A 73 10.56 -15.61 -2.16
N GLU A 74 9.30 -15.88 -1.80
CA GLU A 74 8.57 -17.08 -2.19
C GLU A 74 7.63 -16.83 -3.37
N ARG A 75 7.28 -15.58 -3.61
CA ARG A 75 6.43 -15.13 -4.71
C ARG A 75 7.10 -13.97 -5.43
N VAL A 76 7.13 -14.03 -6.74
CA VAL A 76 7.73 -12.97 -7.57
C VAL A 76 6.75 -12.56 -8.66
N TYR A 77 6.54 -11.27 -8.76
CA TYR A 77 5.66 -10.65 -9.73
C TYR A 77 6.46 -9.75 -10.66
N ALA A 78 6.03 -9.62 -11.92
CA ALA A 78 6.70 -8.76 -12.88
C ALA A 78 5.73 -7.85 -13.62
N THR A 79 6.26 -6.73 -14.12
CA THR A 79 5.57 -5.75 -14.97
C THR A 79 6.56 -5.08 -15.92
N GLY A 80 6.04 -4.33 -16.89
CA GLY A 80 6.85 -3.44 -17.76
C GLY A 80 7.29 -4.04 -19.07
N HIS A 81 6.72 -5.16 -19.52
CA HIS A 81 6.97 -5.72 -20.84
C HIS A 81 5.73 -6.49 -21.36
N ASP A 82 5.44 -6.37 -22.65
CA ASP A 82 4.22 -6.92 -23.26
C ASP A 82 4.20 -8.46 -23.25
N GLU A 83 5.34 -9.12 -23.39
CA GLU A 83 5.40 -10.59 -23.33
C GLU A 83 4.95 -11.17 -21.97
N LEU A 84 4.94 -10.36 -20.91
CA LEU A 84 4.41 -10.79 -19.61
C LEU A 84 2.91 -11.08 -19.64
N GLU A 85 2.17 -10.55 -20.62
CA GLU A 85 0.74 -10.85 -20.80
C GLU A 85 0.47 -12.34 -21.05
N ASN A 86 1.50 -13.09 -21.45
CA ASN A 86 1.43 -14.56 -21.56
C ASN A 86 1.58 -15.29 -20.20
N SER A 87 1.92 -14.56 -19.14
CA SER A 87 2.05 -15.10 -17.77
C SER A 87 0.73 -15.01 -17.00
N ALA A 88 0.67 -15.66 -15.85
CA ALA A 88 -0.53 -15.62 -15.00
C ALA A 88 -0.78 -14.19 -14.48
N TYR A 89 -1.84 -13.55 -14.97
CA TYR A 89 -2.28 -12.25 -14.46
C TYR A 89 -2.57 -12.37 -12.96
N TYR A 90 -1.98 -11.48 -12.18
CA TYR A 90 -2.18 -11.44 -10.73
C TYR A 90 -3.16 -10.33 -10.33
N GLY A 91 -2.96 -9.13 -10.85
CA GLY A 91 -3.79 -7.98 -10.56
C GLY A 91 -3.21 -6.69 -11.10
N SER A 92 -3.92 -5.60 -10.86
CA SER A 92 -3.46 -4.27 -11.27
C SER A 92 -3.71 -3.23 -10.19
N VAL A 93 -3.04 -2.09 -10.34
CA VAL A 93 -3.31 -0.88 -9.57
C VAL A 93 -4.15 0.06 -10.43
N ILE A 94 -5.30 0.46 -9.91
CA ILE A 94 -6.27 1.33 -10.58
C ILE A 94 -6.22 2.71 -9.93
N GLN A 95 -6.13 3.75 -10.74
CA GLN A 95 -6.32 5.12 -10.28
C GLN A 95 -7.82 5.45 -10.30
N MET A 96 -8.29 6.05 -9.21
CA MET A 96 -9.63 6.61 -9.13
C MET A 96 -9.56 8.10 -8.79
N ARG A 97 -10.50 8.89 -9.34
CA ARG A 97 -10.55 10.33 -9.12
C ARG A 97 -12.00 10.82 -9.09
N GLY A 98 -12.26 11.86 -8.32
CA GLY A 98 -13.56 12.54 -8.28
C GLY A 98 -13.56 13.76 -7.40
N GLU A 99 -14.62 14.57 -7.52
CA GLU A 99 -14.91 15.66 -6.62
C GLU A 99 -15.99 15.19 -5.66
N ILE A 100 -15.63 15.07 -4.38
CA ILE A 100 -16.52 14.54 -3.36
C ILE A 100 -16.59 15.54 -2.21
N GLN A 101 -17.80 15.86 -1.79
CA GLN A 101 -18.00 16.63 -0.57
C GLN A 101 -18.19 15.71 0.62
N ALA A 102 -17.61 16.08 1.76
CA ALA A 102 -17.84 15.40 3.01
C ALA A 102 -19.31 15.54 3.43
N ASP A 103 -19.95 14.43 3.83
CA ASP A 103 -21.19 14.48 4.58
C ASP A 103 -20.85 14.83 6.03
N GLY A 104 -21.19 16.04 6.46
CA GLY A 104 -20.91 16.52 7.81
C GLY A 104 -21.50 15.65 8.92
N SER A 105 -22.57 14.89 8.66
CA SER A 105 -23.16 13.96 9.62
C SER A 105 -22.31 12.69 9.86
N LEU A 106 -21.35 12.44 8.98
CA LEU A 106 -20.42 11.30 9.02
C LEU A 106 -19.00 11.70 9.44
N VAL A 107 -18.72 13.01 9.58
CA VAL A 107 -17.40 13.52 10.01
C VAL A 107 -17.19 13.27 11.49
N GLU A 108 -16.04 12.76 11.84
CA GLU A 108 -15.64 12.37 13.18
C GLU A 108 -14.39 13.16 13.64
N ASN A 109 -13.87 12.84 14.83
CA ASN A 109 -12.70 13.56 15.34
C ASN A 109 -11.41 13.12 14.68
N LEU A 110 -10.63 14.09 14.20
CA LEU A 110 -9.29 13.92 13.62
C LEU A 110 -8.22 14.22 14.68
N PHE A 111 -7.25 13.33 14.79
CA PHE A 111 -6.05 13.52 15.60
C PHE A 111 -4.82 13.37 14.73
N PRO A 112 -4.01 14.42 14.56
CA PRO A 112 -2.82 14.35 13.74
C PRO A 112 -1.81 13.38 14.36
N VAL A 113 -1.08 12.70 13.48
CA VAL A 113 0.04 11.85 13.88
C VAL A 113 1.20 12.72 14.35
N THR A 114 1.81 12.36 15.48
CA THR A 114 2.94 13.05 16.10
C THR A 114 4.14 12.12 16.24
N GLU A 115 5.31 12.65 16.60
CA GLU A 115 6.51 11.85 16.86
C GLU A 115 6.27 10.73 17.89
N GLN A 116 5.40 10.97 18.90
CA GLN A 116 5.08 9.98 19.92
C GLN A 116 4.12 8.90 19.44
N THR A 117 3.36 9.15 18.36
CA THR A 117 2.28 8.26 17.93
C THR A 117 2.51 7.65 16.55
N VAL A 118 3.50 8.10 15.77
CA VAL A 118 3.76 7.65 14.40
C VAL A 118 4.04 6.15 14.31
N SER A 119 4.79 5.59 15.22
CA SER A 119 5.09 4.15 15.25
C SER A 119 3.81 3.32 15.44
N GLY A 120 2.94 3.70 16.41
CA GLY A 120 1.65 3.03 16.62
C GLY A 120 0.70 3.19 15.44
N TRP A 121 0.68 4.36 14.79
CA TRP A 121 -0.11 4.61 13.58
C TRP A 121 0.34 3.69 12.44
N ARG A 122 1.65 3.60 12.19
CA ARG A 122 2.26 2.72 11.20
C ARG A 122 1.91 1.26 11.43
N GLU A 123 2.01 0.78 12.67
CA GLU A 123 1.68 -0.59 13.04
C GLU A 123 0.22 -0.92 12.78
N ILE A 124 -0.71 -0.03 13.14
CA ILE A 124 -2.15 -0.19 12.86
C ILE A 124 -2.40 -0.25 11.36
N CYS A 125 -1.80 0.65 10.57
CA CYS A 125 -1.94 0.66 9.12
C CYS A 125 -1.43 -0.64 8.50
N ASN A 126 -0.24 -1.09 8.87
CA ASN A 126 0.35 -2.33 8.37
C ASN A 126 -0.51 -3.55 8.73
N ASP A 127 -1.02 -3.62 9.97
CA ASP A 127 -1.88 -4.72 10.38
C ASP A 127 -3.17 -4.77 9.54
N ARG A 128 -3.81 -3.63 9.34
CA ARG A 128 -5.07 -3.54 8.58
C ARG A 128 -4.93 -3.71 7.08
N LEU A 129 -3.78 -3.42 6.53
CA LEU A 129 -3.49 -3.53 5.10
C LEU A 129 -2.67 -4.76 4.72
N ARG A 130 -2.35 -5.63 5.69
CA ARG A 130 -1.52 -6.82 5.49
C ARG A 130 -2.00 -7.71 4.33
N ASP A 131 -3.31 -7.92 4.24
CA ASP A 131 -3.93 -8.80 3.24
C ASP A 131 -4.44 -8.05 2.00
N VAL A 132 -4.09 -6.76 1.86
CA VAL A 132 -4.44 -5.96 0.69
C VAL A 132 -3.30 -6.05 -0.32
N ASP A 133 -3.58 -6.58 -1.50
CA ASP A 133 -2.60 -6.65 -2.58
C ASP A 133 -2.05 -5.27 -2.92
N PHE A 134 -0.76 -5.21 -3.24
CA PHE A 134 -0.03 -3.99 -3.61
C PHE A 134 0.00 -2.88 -2.54
N ALA A 135 -0.58 -3.07 -1.38
CA ALA A 135 -0.39 -2.14 -0.28
C ALA A 135 1.05 -2.22 0.22
N ALA A 136 1.75 -1.09 0.17
CA ALA A 136 3.13 -1.02 0.64
C ALA A 136 3.19 -1.15 2.17
N THR A 137 4.11 -1.96 2.67
CA THR A 137 4.42 -2.01 4.10
C THR A 137 5.20 -0.78 4.50
N LEU A 138 4.69 -0.05 5.48
CA LEU A 138 5.36 1.11 6.06
C LEU A 138 6.44 0.65 7.05
N THR A 139 7.64 1.21 6.92
CA THR A 139 8.79 0.90 7.77
C THR A 139 9.11 2.06 8.71
N ALA A 140 10.01 1.86 9.67
CA ALA A 140 10.49 2.95 10.51
C ALA A 140 11.20 4.05 9.69
N ALA A 141 11.76 3.72 8.54
CA ALA A 141 12.38 4.70 7.65
C ALA A 141 11.35 5.65 7.00
N ASP A 142 10.08 5.25 6.91
CA ASP A 142 9.01 6.06 6.34
C ASP A 142 8.43 7.07 7.37
N GLU A 143 8.70 6.91 8.67
CA GLU A 143 8.12 7.74 9.74
C GLU A 143 8.45 9.22 9.58
N SER A 144 9.66 9.56 9.18
CA SER A 144 10.05 10.96 8.96
C SER A 144 9.27 11.62 7.82
N MET A 145 8.97 10.87 6.76
CA MET A 145 8.17 11.33 5.63
C MET A 145 6.71 11.51 6.06
N ILE A 146 6.15 10.56 6.81
CA ILE A 146 4.79 10.63 7.35
C ILE A 146 4.61 11.88 8.22
N LEU A 147 5.56 12.15 9.11
CA LEU A 147 5.53 13.32 9.99
C LEU A 147 5.68 14.63 9.21
N SER A 148 6.59 14.69 8.23
CA SER A 148 6.84 15.90 7.45
C SER A 148 5.69 16.28 6.54
N SER A 149 4.88 15.30 6.08
CA SER A 149 3.69 15.56 5.26
C SER A 149 2.59 16.29 6.02
N GLY A 150 2.48 16.04 7.34
CA GLY A 150 1.40 16.58 8.16
C GLY A 150 0.00 16.07 7.81
N GLY A 151 -0.11 15.14 6.86
CA GLY A 151 -1.37 14.63 6.31
C GLY A 151 -1.84 13.30 6.90
N ALA A 152 -1.15 12.76 7.90
CA ALA A 152 -1.49 11.50 8.55
C ALA A 152 -2.32 11.71 9.82
N TYR A 153 -3.41 10.96 9.95
CA TYR A 153 -4.39 11.13 11.04
C TYR A 153 -4.87 9.79 11.59
N PHE A 154 -5.21 9.82 12.90
CA PHE A 154 -6.15 8.88 13.49
C PHE A 154 -7.56 9.48 13.45
N ILE A 155 -8.56 8.64 13.26
CA ILE A 155 -9.97 9.02 13.26
C ILE A 155 -10.67 8.32 14.41
N HIS A 156 -11.24 9.10 15.34
CA HIS A 156 -11.90 8.60 16.54
C HIS A 156 -13.34 9.07 16.64
N ARG A 157 -14.17 8.21 17.20
CA ARG A 157 -15.55 8.51 17.59
C ARG A 157 -15.76 8.15 19.05
N GLN A 158 -16.12 9.13 19.89
CA GLN A 158 -16.43 8.92 21.32
C GLN A 158 -15.29 8.16 22.06
N GLY A 159 -14.03 8.46 21.75
CA GLY A 159 -12.86 7.81 22.35
C GLY A 159 -12.46 6.48 21.73
N GLU A 160 -13.23 5.94 20.78
CA GLU A 160 -12.93 4.70 20.08
C GLU A 160 -12.24 5.00 18.73
N LEU A 161 -11.18 4.26 18.41
CA LEU A 161 -10.45 4.39 17.13
C LEU A 161 -11.26 3.74 16.01
N LEU A 162 -11.75 4.53 15.07
CA LEU A 162 -12.45 4.06 13.87
C LEU A 162 -11.51 3.62 12.75
N GLY A 163 -10.41 4.34 12.58
CA GLY A 163 -9.48 4.09 11.50
C GLY A 163 -8.33 5.09 11.47
N ALA A 164 -7.56 4.99 10.41
CA ALA A 164 -6.42 5.85 10.13
C ALA A 164 -6.40 6.21 8.64
N GLY A 165 -5.79 7.35 8.32
CA GLY A 165 -5.66 7.78 6.95
C GLY A 165 -4.49 8.73 6.74
N TRP A 166 -4.07 8.83 5.48
CA TRP A 166 -3.04 9.74 5.03
C TRP A 166 -3.50 10.42 3.75
N LEU A 167 -3.69 11.73 3.85
CA LEU A 167 -4.11 12.59 2.76
C LEU A 167 -3.07 13.69 2.55
N GLU A 168 -2.59 13.86 1.33
CA GLU A 168 -1.58 14.85 0.97
C GLU A 168 -1.87 15.39 -0.44
N ASP A 169 -1.93 16.71 -0.59
CA ASP A 169 -2.10 17.41 -1.85
C ASP A 169 -3.24 16.85 -2.74
N GLY A 170 -4.41 16.57 -2.13
CA GLY A 170 -5.56 16.00 -2.84
C GLY A 170 -5.41 14.52 -3.21
N LYS A 171 -4.39 13.83 -2.68
CA LYS A 171 -4.19 12.40 -2.86
C LYS A 171 -4.43 11.65 -1.57
N LEU A 172 -5.31 10.67 -1.61
CA LEU A 172 -5.48 9.71 -0.53
C LEU A 172 -4.43 8.62 -0.68
N LEU A 173 -3.37 8.71 0.12
CA LEU A 173 -2.24 7.78 0.08
C LEU A 173 -2.52 6.51 0.87
N LEU A 174 -3.33 6.60 1.93
CA LEU A 174 -3.70 5.47 2.78
C LEU A 174 -5.05 5.71 3.45
N LEU A 175 -5.86 4.66 3.50
CA LEU A 175 -7.07 4.59 4.33
C LEU A 175 -7.23 3.18 4.87
N CYS A 176 -7.36 3.06 6.19
CA CYS A 176 -7.75 1.81 6.80
C CYS A 176 -8.82 2.02 7.88
N ALA A 177 -9.80 1.11 7.91
CA ALA A 177 -10.80 1.06 8.96
C ALA A 177 -10.37 0.03 10.02
N VAL A 178 -10.37 0.43 11.28
CA VAL A 178 -10.09 -0.46 12.41
C VAL A 178 -11.35 -1.24 12.78
N LEU A 179 -12.50 -0.57 12.80
CA LEU A 179 -13.78 -1.19 13.10
C LEU A 179 -14.50 -1.64 11.82
N PRO A 180 -15.18 -2.80 11.84
CA PRO A 180 -16.03 -3.22 10.73
C PRO A 180 -17.08 -2.16 10.40
N GLY A 181 -17.19 -1.80 9.12
CA GLY A 181 -18.17 -0.82 8.64
C GLY A 181 -17.77 0.66 8.80
N ALA A 182 -16.67 0.98 9.49
CA ALA A 182 -16.24 2.36 9.73
C ALA A 182 -15.64 3.06 8.49
N GLY A 183 -15.33 2.34 7.41
CA GLY A 183 -14.59 2.88 6.26
C GLY A 183 -15.24 4.12 5.62
N GLU A 184 -16.57 4.19 5.58
CA GLU A 184 -17.29 5.34 5.02
C GLU A 184 -17.12 6.60 5.90
N ARG A 185 -17.24 6.46 7.22
CA ARG A 185 -17.00 7.55 8.18
C ARG A 185 -15.54 8.01 8.14
N VAL A 186 -14.59 7.06 8.11
CA VAL A 186 -13.16 7.36 7.98
C VAL A 186 -12.91 8.18 6.71
N MET A 187 -13.53 7.78 5.60
CA MET A 187 -13.40 8.48 4.32
C MET A 187 -14.00 9.90 4.38
N HIS A 188 -15.25 10.06 4.86
CA HIS A 188 -15.88 11.38 4.98
C HIS A 188 -15.11 12.31 5.92
N THR A 189 -14.52 11.76 6.97
CA THR A 189 -13.68 12.54 7.89
C THR A 189 -12.42 13.06 7.20
N LEU A 190 -11.74 12.24 6.38
CA LEU A 190 -10.60 12.70 5.59
C LEU A 190 -11.01 13.70 4.50
N LEU A 191 -12.16 13.49 3.86
CA LEU A 191 -12.71 14.42 2.86
C LEU A 191 -13.02 15.80 3.44
N SER A 192 -13.33 15.93 4.72
CA SER A 192 -13.54 17.23 5.35
C SER A 192 -12.30 18.12 5.35
N LEU A 193 -11.12 17.55 5.06
CA LEU A 193 -9.87 18.29 4.92
C LEU A 193 -9.63 18.84 3.49
N THR A 194 -10.43 18.43 2.51
CA THR A 194 -10.19 18.76 1.09
C THR A 194 -10.93 19.99 0.61
N ASP A 195 -11.85 20.55 1.42
CA ASP A 195 -12.74 21.67 1.05
C ASP A 195 -13.45 21.46 -0.31
N GLY A 196 -13.74 20.21 -0.66
CA GLY A 196 -14.37 19.83 -1.93
C GLY A 196 -13.43 19.79 -3.14
N ALA A 197 -12.12 19.95 -2.93
CA ALA A 197 -11.15 19.82 -4.01
C ALA A 197 -11.14 18.37 -4.57
N PRO A 198 -10.74 18.18 -5.86
CA PRO A 198 -10.65 16.87 -6.45
C PRO A 198 -9.73 15.94 -5.65
N LEU A 199 -10.23 14.74 -5.40
CA LEU A 199 -9.47 13.67 -4.74
C LEU A 199 -8.99 12.65 -5.76
N GLU A 200 -7.75 12.19 -5.59
CA GLU A 200 -7.15 11.09 -6.34
C GLU A 200 -6.67 10.00 -5.38
N LEU A 201 -6.80 8.76 -5.78
CA LEU A 201 -6.27 7.61 -5.05
C LEU A 201 -5.87 6.47 -5.99
N GLU A 202 -5.05 5.58 -5.46
CA GLU A 202 -4.70 4.32 -6.10
C GLU A 202 -5.25 3.15 -5.28
N VAL A 203 -5.78 2.14 -5.97
CA VAL A 203 -6.38 0.96 -5.32
C VAL A 203 -6.06 -0.31 -6.09
N ALA A 204 -5.79 -1.40 -5.38
CA ALA A 204 -5.65 -2.72 -5.97
C ALA A 204 -6.95 -3.15 -6.65
N SER A 205 -6.88 -3.71 -7.86
CA SER A 205 -8.04 -4.20 -8.60
C SER A 205 -8.80 -5.32 -7.86
N SER A 206 -8.11 -6.05 -7.00
CA SER A 206 -8.67 -7.09 -6.13
C SER A 206 -9.42 -6.54 -4.90
N ASN A 207 -9.17 -5.29 -4.49
CA ASN A 207 -9.81 -4.67 -3.33
C ASN A 207 -11.22 -4.16 -3.67
N LEU A 208 -12.11 -5.08 -4.03
CA LEU A 208 -13.49 -4.77 -4.45
C LEU A 208 -14.28 -4.02 -3.37
N ARG A 209 -13.95 -4.23 -2.09
CA ARG A 209 -14.63 -3.53 -1.00
C ARG A 209 -14.31 -2.03 -1.00
N ALA A 210 -13.04 -1.67 -1.14
CA ALA A 210 -12.61 -0.29 -1.23
C ALA A 210 -13.14 0.38 -2.52
N ILE A 211 -13.00 -0.31 -3.65
CA ILE A 211 -13.50 0.18 -4.95
C ILE A 211 -14.99 0.52 -4.87
N ARG A 212 -15.83 -0.39 -4.33
CA ARG A 212 -17.28 -0.14 -4.17
C ARG A 212 -17.57 1.04 -3.24
N LEU A 213 -16.77 1.23 -2.19
CA LEU A 213 -16.89 2.41 -1.33
C LEU A 213 -16.61 3.68 -2.12
N TYR A 214 -15.49 3.73 -2.83
CA TYR A 214 -15.08 4.90 -3.61
C TYR A 214 -16.07 5.24 -4.74
N GLU A 215 -16.57 4.21 -5.46
CA GLU A 215 -17.60 4.39 -6.50
C GLU A 215 -18.92 4.94 -5.94
N ARG A 216 -19.38 4.45 -4.78
CA ARG A 216 -20.57 5.01 -4.10
C ARG A 216 -20.42 6.47 -3.70
N LEU A 217 -19.19 6.88 -3.37
CA LEU A 217 -18.87 8.26 -3.01
C LEU A 217 -18.69 9.17 -4.23
N GLY A 218 -18.71 8.62 -5.45
CA GLY A 218 -18.61 9.38 -6.68
C GLY A 218 -17.23 9.40 -7.34
N LEU A 219 -16.25 8.65 -6.84
CA LEU A 219 -15.00 8.49 -7.58
C LEU A 219 -15.22 7.56 -8.78
N ILE A 220 -14.56 7.90 -9.87
CA ILE A 220 -14.55 7.10 -11.11
C ILE A 220 -13.15 6.51 -11.33
N ARG A 221 -13.09 5.34 -11.96
CA ARG A 221 -11.83 4.75 -12.43
C ARG A 221 -11.35 5.56 -13.64
N THR A 222 -10.13 6.05 -13.59
CA THR A 222 -9.55 6.87 -14.65
C THR A 222 -8.57 6.12 -15.54
N LYS A 223 -7.70 5.31 -14.92
CA LYS A 223 -6.74 4.47 -15.66
C LYS A 223 -6.28 3.28 -14.83
N GLU A 224 -5.80 2.28 -15.51
CA GLU A 224 -4.99 1.20 -14.94
C GLU A 224 -3.53 1.63 -14.99
N ILE A 225 -2.88 1.74 -13.83
CA ILE A 225 -1.52 2.28 -13.72
C ILE A 225 -0.49 1.21 -14.04
N THR A 226 -0.68 0.03 -13.46
CA THR A 226 0.30 -1.06 -13.55
C THR A 226 -0.45 -2.39 -13.50
N LYS A 227 -0.11 -3.29 -14.42
CA LYS A 227 -0.51 -4.70 -14.39
C LYS A 227 0.64 -5.54 -13.86
N TRP A 228 0.33 -6.47 -12.99
CA TRP A 228 1.30 -7.39 -12.43
C TRP A 228 0.98 -8.83 -12.82
N TYR A 229 2.01 -9.56 -13.15
CA TYR A 229 1.93 -10.95 -13.56
C TYR A 229 2.77 -11.81 -12.62
N LYS A 230 2.20 -12.93 -12.16
CA LYS A 230 2.95 -13.88 -11.35
C LYS A 230 3.89 -14.67 -12.24
N ILE A 231 5.17 -14.64 -11.90
CA ILE A 231 6.24 -15.31 -12.69
C ILE A 231 6.98 -16.36 -11.85
N PHE A 232 6.74 -16.38 -10.53
CA PHE A 232 7.24 -17.39 -9.62
C PHE A 232 6.35 -17.52 -8.38
#